data_bd1e0c274a701026107ebc4f585b888a
#
_entry.id   bd1e0c274a701026107ebc4f585b888a
#
_cell.length_a   1.000
_cell.length_b   1.000
_cell.length_c   1.000
_cell.angle_alpha   90.00
_cell.angle_beta   90.00
_cell.angle_gamma   90.00
#
_symmetry.space_group_name_H-M   'P 1'
#
loop_
_entity.id
_entity.type
_entity.pdbx_description
1 polymer ?
#
loop_
_entity_poly.entity_id
_entity_poly.type
_entity_poly.pdbx_seq_one_letter_code
_entity_poly.pdbx_strand_id
1 'polypeptide(L)'
;GSGVTDLANACPEFDVIVGGHGHRSIPNMMINNVLVVENKNAGATLSEIHVYLERQLDGKWKVVNRTSENLQIKEYEPDPELTALLAPYDTRAKEDAVTPIGELKGGDLAPENEIDCLPQAMVQDTALLDFINEVQMYYTGAQVSATALTSMTSQMRAGTIRKCDMASIYTYQNTLYKLQMTGEQLRRFMEWSAAFFKTWKPDEVTIAFDPS
;
A
#
# COMPACT_ATOMS: atom_id res chain seq x y z
N GLY A 1 -11.99 0.11 6.19
CA GLY A 1 -11.44 0.83 7.35
C GLY A 1 -12.56 1.49 8.14
N SER A 2 -12.25 1.97 9.33
CA SER A 2 -13.22 2.64 10.21
C SER A 2 -13.97 3.78 9.52
N GLY A 3 -13.29 4.60 8.72
CA GLY A 3 -13.90 5.74 8.06
C GLY A 3 -15.09 5.43 7.14
N VAL A 4 -15.08 4.31 6.43
CA VAL A 4 -16.22 3.88 5.58
C VAL A 4 -17.39 3.44 6.45
N THR A 5 -17.11 2.72 7.54
CA THR A 5 -18.13 2.30 8.50
C THR A 5 -18.76 3.50 9.19
N ASP A 6 -17.93 4.46 9.61
CA ASP A 6 -18.39 5.69 10.26
C ASP A 6 -19.25 6.52 9.30
N LEU A 7 -18.85 6.62 8.03
CA LEU A 7 -19.60 7.34 7.00
C LEU A 7 -20.96 6.68 6.75
N ALA A 8 -21.02 5.35 6.58
CA ALA A 8 -22.27 4.62 6.36
C ALA A 8 -23.23 4.74 7.56
N ASN A 9 -22.69 4.80 8.78
CA ASN A 9 -23.50 4.99 9.98
C ASN A 9 -23.99 6.45 10.14
N ALA A 10 -23.18 7.41 9.75
CA ALA A 10 -23.53 8.84 9.85
C ALA A 10 -24.49 9.31 8.73
N CYS A 11 -24.42 8.65 7.56
CA CYS A 11 -25.17 9.05 6.36
C CYS A 11 -25.98 7.88 5.79
N PRO A 12 -27.05 7.43 6.48
CA PRO A 12 -27.89 6.31 6.04
C PRO A 12 -28.70 6.62 4.78
N GLU A 13 -28.72 7.86 4.31
CA GLU A 13 -29.34 8.30 3.06
C GLU A 13 -28.52 7.89 1.82
N PHE A 14 -27.29 7.44 1.97
CA PHE A 14 -26.53 6.89 0.86
C PHE A 14 -27.04 5.49 0.50
N ASP A 15 -27.17 5.25 -0.79
CA ASP A 15 -27.49 3.92 -1.29
C ASP A 15 -26.28 3.04 -1.43
N VAL A 16 -25.17 3.61 -1.92
CA VAL A 16 -23.90 2.91 -2.17
C VAL A 16 -22.73 3.77 -1.76
N ILE A 17 -21.74 3.17 -1.12
CA ILE A 17 -20.41 3.74 -0.88
C ILE A 17 -19.37 2.87 -1.58
N VAL A 18 -18.61 3.47 -2.50
CA VAL A 18 -17.45 2.82 -3.13
C VAL A 18 -16.20 3.25 -2.37
N GLY A 19 -15.62 2.29 -1.65
CA GLY A 19 -14.40 2.46 -0.89
C GLY A 19 -13.14 2.14 -1.71
N GLY A 20 -12.00 2.43 -1.12
CA GLY A 20 -10.68 2.14 -1.70
C GLY A 20 -9.58 2.28 -0.66
N HIS A 21 -8.31 2.31 -1.11
CA HIS A 21 -7.10 2.46 -0.30
C HIS A 21 -6.78 1.26 0.62
N GLY A 22 -7.78 0.56 1.16
CA GLY A 22 -7.57 -0.60 2.03
C GLY A 22 -7.08 -1.85 1.29
N HIS A 23 -7.10 -1.84 -0.05
CA HIS A 23 -6.71 -2.95 -0.92
C HIS A 23 -7.47 -4.26 -0.63
N ARG A 24 -8.67 -4.14 -0.06
CA ARG A 24 -9.53 -5.28 0.30
C ARG A 24 -10.53 -5.57 -0.80
N SER A 25 -10.85 -6.84 -0.99
CA SER A 25 -12.00 -7.22 -1.81
C SER A 25 -13.24 -7.29 -0.90
N ILE A 26 -14.07 -6.26 -0.99
CA ILE A 26 -15.37 -6.20 -0.30
C ILE A 26 -16.44 -6.17 -1.38
N PRO A 27 -16.99 -7.35 -1.76
CA PRO A 27 -17.91 -7.43 -2.88
C PRO A 27 -19.31 -6.90 -2.55
N ASN A 28 -19.76 -7.08 -1.30
CA ASN A 28 -21.15 -6.81 -0.93
C ASN A 28 -21.27 -6.76 0.61
N MET A 29 -21.07 -5.59 1.20
CA MET A 29 -21.22 -5.42 2.64
C MET A 29 -22.29 -4.38 2.94
N MET A 30 -23.31 -4.75 3.71
CA MET A 30 -24.35 -3.84 4.15
C MET A 30 -24.02 -3.28 5.52
N ILE A 31 -23.93 -1.95 5.62
CA ILE A 31 -23.75 -1.21 6.87
C ILE A 31 -24.86 -0.17 6.97
N ASN A 32 -25.69 -0.25 8.01
CA ASN A 32 -26.79 0.69 8.24
C ASN A 32 -27.64 0.94 6.97
N ASN A 33 -27.99 -0.13 6.27
CA ASN A 33 -28.73 -0.12 5.00
C ASN A 33 -28.01 0.58 3.82
N VAL A 34 -26.70 0.79 3.88
CA VAL A 34 -25.84 1.31 2.80
C VAL A 34 -25.01 0.16 2.25
N LEU A 35 -25.03 -0.02 0.93
CA LEU A 35 -24.16 -1.01 0.27
C LEU A 35 -22.72 -0.45 0.20
N VAL A 36 -21.78 -1.16 0.78
CA VAL A 36 -20.35 -0.82 0.75
C VAL A 36 -19.60 -1.81 -0.12
N VAL A 37 -18.83 -1.29 -1.07
CA VAL A 37 -17.99 -2.09 -1.98
C VAL A 37 -16.57 -1.54 -2.02
N GLU A 38 -15.59 -2.43 -2.14
CA GLU A 38 -14.18 -2.07 -2.31
C GLU A 38 -13.48 -3.09 -3.20
N ASN A 39 -12.64 -2.61 -4.12
CA ASN A 39 -11.81 -3.42 -4.99
C ASN A 39 -10.41 -3.62 -4.43
N LYS A 40 -9.77 -4.73 -4.81
CA LYS A 40 -8.32 -4.88 -4.66
C LYS A 40 -7.58 -3.85 -5.51
N ASN A 41 -6.37 -3.54 -5.08
CA ASN A 41 -5.43 -2.68 -5.82
C ASN A 41 -5.01 -3.27 -7.16
N ALA A 42 -4.35 -2.44 -7.97
CA ALA A 42 -3.75 -2.81 -9.25
C ALA A 42 -4.73 -3.44 -10.27
N GLY A 43 -6.02 -3.11 -10.19
CA GLY A 43 -7.02 -3.65 -11.10
C GLY A 43 -7.27 -5.16 -10.97
N ALA A 44 -6.89 -5.77 -9.84
CA ALA A 44 -7.07 -7.21 -9.63
C ALA A 44 -8.55 -7.62 -9.58
N THR A 45 -9.43 -6.71 -9.16
CA THR A 45 -10.90 -6.91 -9.17
C THR A 45 -11.61 -5.70 -9.76
N LEU A 46 -12.82 -5.94 -10.30
CA LEU A 46 -13.78 -4.94 -10.73
C LEU A 46 -15.10 -5.16 -10.01
N SER A 47 -15.68 -4.14 -9.36
CA SER A 47 -17.01 -4.25 -8.79
C SER A 47 -18.08 -3.97 -9.86
N GLU A 48 -18.97 -4.93 -10.02
CA GLU A 48 -20.22 -4.73 -10.76
C GLU A 48 -21.32 -4.43 -9.74
N ILE A 49 -21.97 -3.27 -9.88
CA ILE A 49 -22.97 -2.78 -8.93
C ILE A 49 -24.30 -2.60 -9.65
N HIS A 50 -25.33 -3.26 -9.17
CA HIS A 50 -26.69 -3.10 -9.68
C HIS A 50 -27.56 -2.36 -8.66
N VAL A 51 -28.17 -1.27 -9.11
CA VAL A 51 -29.13 -0.48 -8.34
C VAL A 51 -30.49 -0.59 -9.01
N TYR A 52 -31.47 -1.11 -8.30
CA TYR A 52 -32.82 -1.32 -8.79
C TYR A 52 -33.72 -0.18 -8.36
N LEU A 53 -34.37 0.43 -9.33
CA LEU A 53 -35.23 1.59 -9.13
C LEU A 53 -36.68 1.26 -9.41
N GLU A 54 -37.58 1.74 -8.57
CA GLU A 54 -39.03 1.65 -8.76
C GLU A 54 -39.62 3.07 -8.82
N ARG A 55 -40.50 3.30 -9.81
CA ARG A 55 -41.21 4.58 -9.95
C ARG A 55 -42.40 4.60 -9.01
N GLN A 56 -42.42 5.59 -8.11
CA GLN A 56 -43.49 5.78 -7.13
C GLN A 56 -44.69 6.50 -7.77
N LEU A 57 -45.84 6.49 -7.09
CA LEU A 57 -47.08 7.13 -7.56
C LEU A 57 -46.95 8.67 -7.71
N ASP A 58 -46.04 9.30 -6.95
CA ASP A 58 -45.72 10.71 -7.05
C ASP A 58 -44.76 11.04 -8.20
N GLY A 59 -44.41 10.04 -9.01
CA GLY A 59 -43.51 10.18 -10.15
C GLY A 59 -42.02 10.13 -9.83
N LYS A 60 -41.62 10.07 -8.56
CA LYS A 60 -40.23 9.94 -8.12
C LYS A 60 -39.72 8.53 -8.23
N TRP A 61 -38.41 8.38 -8.36
CA TRP A 61 -37.73 7.11 -8.32
C TRP A 61 -37.26 6.80 -6.89
N LYS A 62 -37.40 5.55 -6.51
CA LYS A 62 -36.93 5.04 -5.23
C LYS A 62 -36.02 3.83 -5.47
N VAL A 63 -34.88 3.77 -4.80
CA VAL A 63 -34.04 2.58 -4.75
C VAL A 63 -34.75 1.51 -3.93
N VAL A 64 -35.02 0.36 -4.53
CA VAL A 64 -35.73 -0.76 -3.89
C VAL A 64 -34.80 -1.94 -3.58
N ASN A 65 -33.71 -2.06 -4.34
CA ASN A 65 -32.69 -3.05 -4.08
C ASN A 65 -31.33 -2.63 -4.65
N ARG A 66 -30.26 -3.18 -4.10
CA ARG A 66 -28.89 -3.03 -4.60
C ARG A 66 -28.07 -4.27 -4.30
N THR A 67 -27.30 -4.70 -5.28
CA THR A 67 -26.41 -5.85 -5.18
C THR A 67 -25.06 -5.49 -5.80
N SER A 68 -24.03 -6.20 -5.40
CA SER A 68 -22.71 -6.07 -6.03
C SER A 68 -21.91 -7.35 -5.92
N GLU A 69 -21.02 -7.54 -6.88
CA GLU A 69 -20.00 -8.58 -6.86
C GLU A 69 -18.66 -8.04 -7.32
N ASN A 70 -17.58 -8.69 -6.92
CA ASN A 70 -16.22 -8.36 -7.37
C ASN A 70 -15.74 -9.42 -8.36
N LEU A 71 -15.69 -9.05 -9.64
CA LEU A 71 -15.18 -9.87 -10.73
C LEU A 71 -13.66 -9.95 -10.64
N GLN A 72 -13.10 -11.15 -10.84
CA GLN A 72 -11.65 -11.37 -10.87
C GLN A 72 -11.14 -11.07 -12.26
N ILE A 73 -10.40 -9.99 -12.46
CA ILE A 73 -9.93 -9.54 -13.80
C ILE A 73 -9.07 -10.59 -14.49
N LYS A 74 -8.31 -11.38 -13.75
CA LYS A 74 -7.49 -12.49 -14.30
C LYS A 74 -8.30 -13.58 -15.03
N GLU A 75 -9.62 -13.62 -14.87
CA GLU A 75 -10.52 -14.59 -15.51
C GLU A 75 -11.03 -14.10 -16.87
N TYR A 76 -10.66 -12.88 -17.25
CA TYR A 76 -11.05 -12.27 -18.53
C TYR A 76 -9.84 -12.15 -19.45
N GLU A 77 -10.06 -12.41 -20.74
CA GLU A 77 -9.04 -12.19 -21.75
C GLU A 77 -8.81 -10.69 -21.99
N PRO A 78 -7.55 -10.25 -22.16
CA PRO A 78 -7.26 -8.87 -22.48
C PRO A 78 -7.93 -8.43 -23.80
N ASP A 79 -8.45 -7.21 -23.82
CA ASP A 79 -8.96 -6.61 -25.04
C ASP A 79 -7.84 -6.48 -26.10
N PRO A 80 -7.98 -7.06 -27.31
CA PRO A 80 -6.90 -7.08 -28.30
C PRO A 80 -6.60 -5.70 -28.87
N GLU A 81 -7.58 -4.80 -28.99
CA GLU A 81 -7.38 -3.45 -29.50
C GLU A 81 -6.60 -2.61 -28.49
N LEU A 82 -7.01 -2.62 -27.22
CA LEU A 82 -6.29 -1.94 -26.15
C LEU A 82 -4.88 -2.51 -25.95
N THR A 83 -4.72 -3.82 -26.05
CA THR A 83 -3.41 -4.48 -25.97
C THR A 83 -2.48 -3.97 -27.07
N ALA A 84 -2.95 -3.92 -28.31
CA ALA A 84 -2.16 -3.41 -29.44
C ALA A 84 -1.83 -1.90 -29.28
N LEU A 85 -2.79 -1.10 -28.80
CA LEU A 85 -2.60 0.33 -28.55
C LEU A 85 -1.55 0.60 -27.46
N LEU A 86 -1.54 -0.21 -26.40
CA LEU A 86 -0.65 -0.04 -25.25
C LEU A 86 0.73 -0.69 -25.43
N ALA A 87 0.89 -1.63 -26.37
CA ALA A 87 2.13 -2.38 -26.55
C ALA A 87 3.40 -1.51 -26.70
N PRO A 88 3.42 -0.39 -27.44
CA PRO A 88 4.61 0.45 -27.54
C PRO A 88 5.02 1.09 -26.21
N TYR A 89 4.03 1.47 -25.37
CA TYR A 89 4.25 2.06 -24.05
C TYR A 89 4.74 1.02 -23.06
N ASP A 90 4.15 -0.17 -23.05
CA ASP A 90 4.56 -1.29 -22.21
C ASP A 90 6.01 -1.72 -22.53
N THR A 91 6.37 -1.85 -23.80
CA THR A 91 7.72 -2.16 -24.24
C THR A 91 8.71 -1.11 -23.74
N ARG A 92 8.42 0.17 -23.96
CA ARG A 92 9.29 1.26 -23.50
C ARG A 92 9.42 1.30 -21.99
N ALA A 93 8.34 1.08 -21.25
CA ALA A 93 8.37 1.05 -19.78
C ALA A 93 9.23 -0.11 -19.27
N LYS A 94 9.15 -1.28 -19.87
CA LYS A 94 9.98 -2.44 -19.53
C LYS A 94 11.46 -2.21 -19.83
N GLU A 95 11.78 -1.64 -20.97
CA GLU A 95 13.15 -1.28 -21.35
C GLU A 95 13.74 -0.24 -20.39
N ASP A 96 12.97 0.80 -20.04
CA ASP A 96 13.40 1.82 -19.09
C ASP A 96 13.62 1.25 -17.69
N ALA A 97 12.74 0.37 -17.24
CA ALA A 97 12.82 -0.26 -15.92
C ALA A 97 14.12 -1.04 -15.68
N VAL A 98 14.65 -1.69 -16.72
CA VAL A 98 15.90 -2.48 -16.62
C VAL A 98 17.15 -1.68 -16.91
N THR A 99 17.05 -0.36 -17.15
CA THR A 99 18.20 0.51 -17.41
C THR A 99 19.15 0.52 -16.21
N PRO A 100 20.43 0.18 -16.37
CA PRO A 100 21.42 0.28 -15.31
C PRO A 100 21.63 1.74 -14.87
N ILE A 101 21.67 1.97 -13.57
CA ILE A 101 21.89 3.29 -12.97
C ILE A 101 23.08 3.33 -12.00
N GLY A 102 23.64 2.18 -11.66
CA GLY A 102 24.78 2.08 -10.75
C GLY A 102 25.23 0.66 -10.52
N GLU A 103 26.13 0.51 -9.58
CA GLU A 103 26.65 -0.77 -9.13
C GLU A 103 26.79 -0.77 -7.60
N LEU A 104 26.22 -1.79 -6.94
CA LEU A 104 26.43 -2.03 -5.53
C LEU A 104 27.61 -2.98 -5.35
N LYS A 105 28.67 -2.54 -4.65
CA LYS A 105 29.86 -3.33 -4.33
C LYS A 105 29.83 -3.77 -2.88
N GLY A 106 30.40 -4.92 -2.62
CA GLY A 106 30.45 -5.53 -1.28
C GLY A 106 29.40 -6.63 -1.12
N GLY A 107 28.42 -6.41 -0.28
CA GLY A 107 27.34 -7.37 -0.02
C GLY A 107 25.96 -6.79 -0.32
N ASP A 108 24.96 -7.62 -0.17
CA ASP A 108 23.55 -7.22 -0.24
C ASP A 108 23.23 -6.24 0.92
N LEU A 109 22.35 -5.26 0.68
CA LEU A 109 21.99 -4.27 1.70
C LEU A 109 21.04 -4.82 2.77
N ALA A 110 20.34 -5.92 2.48
CA ALA A 110 19.56 -6.65 3.47
C ALA A 110 19.85 -8.14 3.34
N PRO A 111 20.01 -8.88 4.45
CA PRO A 111 20.13 -10.32 4.44
C PRO A 111 18.82 -10.97 3.97
N GLU A 112 18.87 -12.28 3.68
CA GLU A 112 17.67 -13.04 3.38
C GLU A 112 16.73 -13.08 4.60
N ASN A 113 15.44 -13.15 4.33
CA ASN A 113 14.44 -13.21 5.38
C ASN A 113 14.52 -14.53 6.13
N GLU A 114 14.61 -14.48 7.43
CA GLU A 114 14.58 -15.68 8.30
C GLU A 114 13.16 -16.24 8.44
N ILE A 115 12.15 -15.37 8.25
CA ILE A 115 10.73 -15.72 8.35
C ILE A 115 10.08 -15.40 7.01
N ASP A 116 9.38 -16.37 6.44
CA ASP A 116 8.63 -16.17 5.19
C ASP A 116 7.65 -14.99 5.31
N CYS A 117 7.61 -14.17 4.27
CA CYS A 117 6.75 -13.00 4.18
C CYS A 117 7.04 -11.88 5.20
N LEU A 118 8.15 -11.95 5.94
CA LEU A 118 8.59 -10.90 6.84
C LEU A 118 9.99 -10.42 6.45
N PRO A 119 10.13 -9.18 5.90
CA PRO A 119 11.43 -8.65 5.54
C PRO A 119 12.38 -8.57 6.74
N GLN A 120 13.61 -8.98 6.55
CA GLN A 120 14.61 -8.95 7.62
C GLN A 120 14.83 -7.53 8.16
N ALA A 121 14.70 -6.52 7.30
CA ALA A 121 14.77 -5.11 7.70
C ALA A 121 13.63 -4.63 8.62
N MET A 122 12.60 -5.44 8.85
CA MET A 122 11.57 -5.16 9.88
C MET A 122 11.89 -5.72 11.25
N VAL A 123 12.82 -6.65 11.35
CA VAL A 123 13.15 -7.35 12.60
C VAL A 123 14.54 -7.05 13.12
N GLN A 124 15.38 -6.48 12.28
CA GLN A 124 16.73 -6.03 12.67
C GLN A 124 17.16 -4.81 11.87
N ASP A 125 18.17 -4.13 12.37
CA ASP A 125 18.87 -3.08 11.64
C ASP A 125 19.58 -3.64 10.41
N THR A 126 19.49 -2.93 9.28
CA THR A 126 20.05 -3.37 8.00
C THR A 126 20.67 -2.19 7.24
N ALA A 127 21.73 -2.46 6.49
CA ALA A 127 22.36 -1.47 5.61
C ALA A 127 21.39 -0.87 4.58
N LEU A 128 20.25 -1.52 4.28
CA LEU A 128 19.22 -0.98 3.42
C LEU A 128 18.55 0.26 4.03
N LEU A 129 18.17 0.18 5.31
CA LEU A 129 17.55 1.30 6.02
C LEU A 129 18.56 2.42 6.27
N ASP A 130 19.81 2.08 6.59
CA ASP A 130 20.90 3.04 6.70
C ASP A 130 21.11 3.80 5.40
N PHE A 131 21.18 3.09 4.27
CA PHE A 131 21.33 3.70 2.95
C PHE A 131 20.19 4.70 2.65
N ILE A 132 18.93 4.34 2.90
CA ILE A 132 17.80 5.25 2.70
C ILE A 132 17.94 6.49 3.59
N ASN A 133 18.26 6.30 4.87
CA ASN A 133 18.45 7.40 5.82
C ASN A 133 19.61 8.30 5.44
N GLU A 134 20.73 7.77 5.00
CA GLU A 134 21.88 8.54 4.52
C GLU A 134 21.54 9.39 3.30
N VAL A 135 20.81 8.83 2.32
CA VAL A 135 20.33 9.57 1.16
C VAL A 135 19.41 10.72 1.57
N GLN A 136 18.47 10.47 2.50
CA GLN A 136 17.57 11.51 3.00
C GLN A 136 18.34 12.63 3.74
N MET A 137 19.32 12.29 4.57
CA MET A 137 20.17 13.26 5.27
C MET A 137 21.04 14.05 4.30
N TYR A 138 21.59 13.39 3.28
CA TYR A 138 22.40 14.05 2.24
C TYR A 138 21.62 15.17 1.53
N TYR A 139 20.40 14.89 1.06
CA TYR A 139 19.60 15.86 0.33
C TYR A 139 18.97 16.95 1.20
N THR A 140 18.68 16.66 2.46
CA THR A 140 18.04 17.62 3.37
C THR A 140 19.03 18.40 4.24
N GLY A 141 20.26 17.88 4.42
CA GLY A 141 21.21 18.37 5.42
C GLY A 141 20.65 18.23 6.85
N ALA A 142 19.78 17.27 7.10
CA ALA A 142 19.28 16.97 8.44
C ALA A 142 20.33 16.21 9.25
N GLN A 143 20.26 16.29 10.58
CA GLN A 143 21.17 15.60 11.50
C GLN A 143 20.69 14.17 11.83
N VAL A 144 19.42 13.93 11.67
CA VAL A 144 18.73 12.64 11.91
C VAL A 144 17.76 12.40 10.80
N SER A 145 17.59 11.17 10.40
CA SER A 145 16.55 10.73 9.45
C SER A 145 15.74 9.58 10.05
N ALA A 146 14.51 9.45 9.58
CA ALA A 146 13.65 8.32 9.87
C ALA A 146 12.97 7.86 8.60
N THR A 147 12.94 6.57 8.38
CA THR A 147 12.27 5.94 7.23
C THR A 147 11.51 4.70 7.68
N ALA A 148 10.57 4.28 6.86
CA ALA A 148 9.88 3.01 7.01
C ALA A 148 10.14 2.14 5.78
N LEU A 149 10.06 0.84 5.95
CA LEU A 149 10.07 -0.09 4.83
C LEU A 149 8.75 0.05 4.06
N THR A 150 8.83 0.40 2.78
CA THR A 150 7.63 0.69 1.96
C THR A 150 7.09 -0.55 1.24
N SER A 151 7.87 -1.61 1.16
CA SER A 151 7.48 -2.87 0.52
C SER A 151 7.97 -4.07 1.33
N MET A 152 7.13 -5.09 1.42
CA MET A 152 7.46 -6.37 2.05
C MET A 152 8.53 -7.17 1.28
N THR A 153 8.86 -6.75 0.07
CA THR A 153 9.89 -7.36 -0.79
C THR A 153 11.10 -6.47 -0.99
N SER A 154 11.21 -5.38 -0.22
CA SER A 154 12.33 -4.44 -0.34
C SER A 154 13.66 -5.14 -0.09
N GLN A 155 14.50 -5.15 -1.11
CA GLN A 155 15.84 -5.72 -1.07
C GLN A 155 16.72 -5.05 -2.11
N MET A 156 18.01 -4.94 -1.84
CA MET A 156 19.00 -4.50 -2.84
C MET A 156 20.20 -5.44 -2.80
N ARG A 157 20.40 -6.15 -3.89
CA ARG A 157 21.48 -7.13 -4.02
C ARG A 157 22.73 -6.50 -4.64
N ALA A 158 23.88 -7.04 -4.27
CA ALA A 158 25.17 -6.67 -4.86
C ALA A 158 25.16 -6.92 -6.38
N GLY A 159 25.86 -6.03 -7.12
CA GLY A 159 25.95 -6.07 -8.57
C GLY A 159 25.32 -4.86 -9.25
N THR A 160 24.87 -5.04 -10.48
CA THR A 160 24.23 -3.97 -11.26
C THR A 160 22.92 -3.54 -10.66
N ILE A 161 22.79 -2.24 -10.38
CA ILE A 161 21.54 -1.62 -9.91
C ILE A 161 20.81 -1.03 -11.11
N ARG A 162 19.54 -1.34 -11.24
CA ARG A 162 18.63 -0.88 -12.29
C ARG A 162 17.56 0.05 -11.70
N LYS A 163 16.86 0.79 -12.56
CA LYS A 163 15.75 1.66 -12.10
C LYS A 163 14.68 0.91 -11.33
N CYS A 164 14.30 -0.30 -11.75
CA CYS A 164 13.30 -1.12 -11.06
C CYS A 164 13.74 -1.53 -9.64
N ASP A 165 15.04 -1.70 -9.39
CA ASP A 165 15.55 -2.04 -8.06
C ASP A 165 15.28 -0.88 -7.08
N MET A 166 15.44 0.37 -7.53
CA MET A 166 15.10 1.55 -6.73
C MET A 166 13.60 1.63 -6.44
N ALA A 167 12.75 1.32 -7.44
CA ALA A 167 11.30 1.30 -7.25
C ALA A 167 10.85 0.21 -6.26
N SER A 168 11.61 -0.87 -6.11
CA SER A 168 11.32 -1.93 -5.13
C SER A 168 11.57 -1.52 -3.69
N ILE A 169 12.54 -0.63 -3.44
CA ILE A 169 12.87 -0.15 -2.08
C ILE A 169 12.10 1.13 -1.71
N TYR A 170 11.74 1.95 -2.70
CA TYR A 170 10.96 3.16 -2.48
C TYR A 170 9.91 3.33 -3.59
N THR A 171 8.74 2.81 -3.37
CA THR A 171 7.67 2.64 -4.38
C THR A 171 6.91 3.94 -4.68
N TYR A 172 6.84 4.85 -3.70
CA TYR A 172 5.97 6.03 -3.78
C TYR A 172 6.75 7.31 -4.06
N GLN A 173 6.16 8.20 -4.87
CA GLN A 173 6.67 9.56 -5.07
C GLN A 173 6.26 10.43 -3.88
N ASN A 174 7.11 10.44 -2.85
CA ASN A 174 6.91 11.26 -1.67
C ASN A 174 7.84 12.48 -1.66
N THR A 175 7.44 13.50 -0.94
CA THR A 175 8.27 14.68 -0.69
C THR A 175 9.07 14.48 0.60
N LEU A 176 10.35 14.84 0.58
CA LEU A 176 11.16 14.91 1.79
C LEU A 176 10.79 16.15 2.61
N TYR A 177 10.53 15.95 3.89
CA TYR A 177 10.32 17.03 4.84
C TYR A 177 11.49 17.13 5.80
N LYS A 178 11.98 18.35 6.02
CA LYS A 178 12.92 18.67 7.08
C LYS A 178 12.20 19.40 8.19
N LEU A 179 12.19 18.79 9.38
CA LEU A 179 11.52 19.32 10.56
C LEU A 179 12.54 19.82 11.56
N GLN A 180 12.22 20.90 12.26
CA GLN A 180 12.98 21.32 13.43
C GLN A 180 12.32 20.74 14.67
N MET A 181 13.07 19.95 15.44
CA MET A 181 12.57 19.27 16.63
C MET A 181 13.52 19.49 17.81
N THR A 182 12.96 19.49 19.01
CA THR A 182 13.75 19.39 20.24
C THR A 182 14.11 17.92 20.52
N GLY A 183 15.15 17.69 21.34
CA GLY A 183 15.50 16.33 21.75
C GLY A 183 14.35 15.59 22.45
N GLU A 184 13.52 16.31 23.22
CA GLU A 184 12.33 15.74 23.87
C GLU A 184 11.28 15.28 22.84
N GLN A 185 11.04 16.07 21.79
CA GLN A 185 10.12 15.68 20.70
C GLN A 185 10.62 14.48 19.93
N LEU A 186 11.94 14.45 19.65
CA LEU A 186 12.56 13.31 19.00
C LEU A 186 12.43 12.04 19.84
N ARG A 187 12.71 12.13 21.16
CA ARG A 187 12.55 11.01 22.08
C ARG A 187 11.11 10.47 22.08
N ARG A 188 10.11 11.35 22.15
CA ARG A 188 8.69 10.95 22.09
C ARG A 188 8.33 10.27 20.79
N PHE A 189 8.85 10.76 19.67
CA PHE A 189 8.63 10.14 18.37
C PHE A 189 9.22 8.71 18.32
N MET A 190 10.44 8.53 18.84
CA MET A 190 11.07 7.21 18.89
C MET A 190 10.31 6.24 19.80
N GLU A 191 9.88 6.69 20.98
CA GLU A 191 9.10 5.87 21.90
C GLU A 191 7.72 5.49 21.33
N TRP A 192 7.07 6.44 20.65
CA TRP A 192 5.81 6.16 19.95
C TRP A 192 6.00 5.14 18.82
N SER A 193 7.05 5.26 18.05
CA SER A 193 7.38 4.29 16.98
C SER A 193 7.69 2.90 17.55
N ALA A 194 8.45 2.84 18.63
CA ALA A 194 8.78 1.58 19.30
C ALA A 194 7.56 0.89 19.93
N ALA A 195 6.58 1.65 20.39
CA ALA A 195 5.35 1.12 20.99
C ALA A 195 4.48 0.31 20.02
N PHE A 196 4.69 0.46 18.70
CA PHE A 196 4.07 -0.37 17.68
C PHE A 196 4.43 -1.86 17.81
N PHE A 197 5.62 -2.15 18.34
CA PHE A 197 6.11 -3.51 18.55
C PHE A 197 5.84 -3.95 19.98
N LYS A 198 5.22 -5.13 20.14
CA LYS A 198 5.09 -5.72 21.48
C LYS A 198 6.45 -6.22 21.95
N THR A 199 6.71 -6.11 23.25
CA THR A 199 7.89 -6.68 23.85
C THR A 199 7.88 -8.20 23.68
N TRP A 200 8.91 -8.74 23.04
CA TRP A 200 9.08 -10.18 22.88
C TRP A 200 9.27 -10.88 24.22
N LYS A 201 8.63 -12.04 24.38
CA LYS A 201 8.81 -12.94 25.51
C LYS A 201 9.31 -14.29 25.03
N PRO A 202 10.20 -14.97 25.77
CA PRO A 202 10.82 -16.22 25.32
C PRO A 202 9.86 -17.34 24.93
N ASP A 203 8.64 -17.33 25.45
CA ASP A 203 7.62 -18.36 25.20
C ASP A 203 6.60 -17.92 24.12
N GLU A 204 6.73 -16.74 23.56
CA GLU A 204 5.85 -16.22 22.49
C GLU A 204 6.52 -16.39 21.14
N VAL A 205 5.90 -17.19 20.26
CA VAL A 205 6.40 -17.49 18.90
C VAL A 205 5.91 -16.49 17.87
N THR A 206 5.12 -15.47 18.24
CA THR A 206 4.52 -14.52 17.33
C THR A 206 5.10 -13.13 17.46
N ILE A 207 5.50 -12.53 16.33
CA ILE A 207 5.69 -11.08 16.24
C ILE A 207 4.29 -10.48 16.31
N ALA A 208 3.98 -9.88 17.44
CA ALA A 208 2.72 -9.20 17.65
C ALA A 208 2.92 -7.70 17.49
N PHE A 209 2.18 -7.10 16.58
CA PHE A 209 2.05 -5.66 16.46
C PHE A 209 0.90 -5.18 17.35
N ASP A 210 1.05 -4.00 17.94
CA ASP A 210 -0.05 -3.35 18.64
C ASP A 210 -0.88 -2.57 17.59
N PRO A 211 -2.14 -2.93 17.34
CA PRO A 211 -2.95 -2.28 16.32
C PRO A 211 -3.64 -0.99 16.79
N SER A 212 -3.37 -0.50 18.01
CA SER A 212 -4.04 0.67 18.60
C SER A 212 -3.61 2.02 18.00
#